data_a95c08d4fd21ffd287de1b7d1a01df9d
#
_entry.id   a95c08d4fd21ffd287de1b7d1a01df9d
#
_cell.length_a   1.000
_cell.length_b   1.000
_cell.length_c   1.000
_cell.angle_alpha   90.00
_cell.angle_beta   90.00
_cell.angle_gamma   90.00
#
_symmetry.space_group_name_H-M   'P 1'
#
loop_
_entity.id
_entity.type
_entity.pdbx_description
1 polymer ?
#
loop_
_entity_poly.entity_id
_entity_poly.type
_entity_poly.pdbx_seq_one_letter_code
_entity_poly.pdbx_strand_id
1 'polypeptide(L)'
;MTKQIVLLSTLALLVAGCGGQSTQEKATSEETSLPSQAVTVWSSETELFYEHPLMVAGRKSGPWAIHVTQLEGFRPVREGSLTLRFRRPDGAAYVHNSDAPSRPGIFTPRPKIPEAGTFRLFVIVDGAQVQDTVEVGDVTVYESPSDVPTPDESAAEISYLKEQQWDASFGIAEAQERSIQRSIEAPGTIEPVAGQHAKVSAPVSGLTPAQANLDMPAPGDRVQEGQTLGILSPSGG
;
A
#
# COMPACT_ATOMS: atom_id res chain seq x y z
N MET A 1 3.31 -77.36 35.00
CA MET A 1 2.49 -78.44 34.38
C MET A 1 1.94 -77.83 33.14
N THR A 2 2.54 -78.13 32.00
CA THR A 2 1.99 -79.06 30.95
C THR A 2 0.99 -78.31 30.06
N LYS A 3 1.16 -78.08 28.85
CA LYS A 3 1.68 -78.59 27.56
C LYS A 3 0.98 -77.72 26.51
N GLN A 4 1.70 -77.12 25.58
CA GLN A 4 1.95 -77.57 24.21
C GLN A 4 0.71 -78.01 23.39
N ILE A 5 0.55 -77.42 22.21
CA ILE A 5 0.63 -78.03 20.85
C ILE A 5 -0.08 -77.08 19.88
N VAL A 6 0.57 -76.37 18.97
CA VAL A 6 1.00 -76.67 17.58
C VAL A 6 -0.11 -77.28 16.69
N LEU A 7 -0.45 -76.62 15.57
CA LEU A 7 -0.47 -77.06 14.17
C LEU A 7 -1.25 -76.06 13.31
N LEU A 8 -0.67 -75.32 12.43
CA LEU A 8 -0.39 -75.60 11.01
C LEU A 8 -1.64 -76.06 10.22
N SER A 9 -2.15 -75.29 9.31
CA SER A 9 -2.26 -75.74 7.92
C SER A 9 -3.09 -74.77 7.06
N THR A 10 -2.47 -74.12 6.13
CA THR A 10 -2.80 -73.90 4.72
C THR A 10 -4.23 -74.12 4.27
N LEU A 11 -4.85 -73.13 3.59
CA LEU A 11 -5.30 -73.36 2.21
C LEU A 11 -5.88 -72.06 1.60
N ALA A 12 -5.34 -71.71 0.47
CA ALA A 12 -5.82 -70.68 -0.43
C ALA A 12 -7.15 -71.09 -1.04
N LEU A 13 -8.10 -70.15 -1.14
CA LEU A 13 -9.13 -70.21 -2.17
C LEU A 13 -9.46 -68.83 -2.71
N LEU A 14 -9.11 -68.64 -3.96
CA LEU A 14 -9.58 -67.56 -4.81
C LEU A 14 -11.09 -67.62 -4.97
N VAL A 15 -11.78 -66.51 -4.62
CA VAL A 15 -13.12 -66.26 -5.12
C VAL A 15 -13.13 -64.84 -5.73
N ALA A 16 -13.19 -64.80 -7.05
CA ALA A 16 -13.52 -63.62 -7.80
C ALA A 16 -14.96 -63.19 -7.47
N GLY A 17 -15.10 -62.08 -6.73
CA GLY A 17 -16.37 -61.41 -6.49
C GLY A 17 -16.34 -60.08 -7.21
N CYS A 18 -17.02 -59.98 -8.35
CA CYS A 18 -17.44 -58.70 -8.93
C CYS A 18 -18.33 -58.00 -7.94
N GLY A 19 -17.81 -57.11 -7.16
CA GLY A 19 -18.57 -56.16 -6.33
C GLY A 19 -18.51 -54.80 -7.01
N GLY A 20 -19.61 -54.33 -7.53
CA GLY A 20 -19.75 -53.04 -8.17
C GLY A 20 -19.20 -51.92 -7.28
N GLN A 21 -18.25 -51.16 -7.82
CA GLN A 21 -17.93 -49.86 -7.31
C GLN A 21 -19.17 -48.98 -7.50
N SER A 22 -19.92 -48.79 -6.42
CA SER A 22 -20.81 -47.64 -6.33
C SER A 22 -19.90 -46.40 -6.34
N THR A 23 -19.67 -45.88 -7.51
CA THR A 23 -19.20 -44.52 -7.70
C THR A 23 -20.25 -43.62 -7.07
N GLN A 24 -20.05 -43.27 -5.82
CA GLN A 24 -20.75 -42.20 -5.18
C GLN A 24 -20.24 -40.94 -5.89
N GLU A 25 -20.93 -40.63 -6.96
CA GLU A 25 -20.87 -39.29 -7.59
C GLU A 25 -21.28 -38.33 -6.47
N LYS A 26 -20.20 -37.80 -5.79
CA LYS A 26 -20.31 -36.60 -5.02
C LYS A 26 -20.68 -35.53 -6.06
N ALA A 27 -21.98 -35.31 -6.19
CA ALA A 27 -22.48 -34.12 -6.88
C ALA A 27 -21.95 -32.92 -6.09
N THR A 28 -20.71 -32.53 -6.40
CA THR A 28 -20.23 -31.19 -6.16
C THR A 28 -21.10 -30.37 -7.09
N SER A 29 -22.12 -29.73 -6.56
CA SER A 29 -22.72 -28.61 -7.23
C SER A 29 -21.57 -27.63 -7.45
N GLU A 30 -21.04 -27.59 -8.66
CA GLU A 30 -20.27 -26.48 -9.15
C GLU A 30 -21.23 -25.29 -9.08
N GLU A 31 -21.25 -24.60 -7.94
CA GLU A 31 -21.66 -23.21 -7.92
C GLU A 31 -20.72 -22.56 -8.93
N THR A 32 -21.21 -22.35 -10.13
CA THR A 32 -20.49 -21.60 -11.17
C THR A 32 -20.14 -20.27 -10.55
N SER A 33 -18.89 -20.15 -10.10
CA SER A 33 -18.40 -18.92 -9.50
C SER A 33 -18.47 -17.84 -10.57
N LEU A 34 -19.18 -16.77 -10.27
CA LEU A 34 -19.24 -15.63 -11.16
C LEU A 34 -17.83 -15.06 -11.34
N PRO A 35 -17.51 -14.49 -12.52
CA PRO A 35 -16.26 -13.81 -12.74
C PRO A 35 -15.99 -12.75 -11.67
N SER A 36 -14.74 -12.54 -11.35
CA SER A 36 -14.30 -11.53 -10.38
C SER A 36 -13.71 -10.32 -11.09
N GLN A 37 -13.82 -9.18 -10.44
CA GLN A 37 -13.19 -7.92 -10.84
C GLN A 37 -12.28 -7.45 -9.72
N ALA A 38 -11.06 -6.98 -10.08
CA ALA A 38 -10.11 -6.38 -9.17
C ALA A 38 -10.02 -4.87 -9.41
N VAL A 39 -9.99 -4.10 -8.34
CA VAL A 39 -9.94 -2.63 -8.39
C VAL A 39 -9.01 -2.12 -7.29
N THR A 40 -8.19 -1.11 -7.62
CA THR A 40 -7.39 -0.37 -6.64
C THR A 40 -7.78 1.10 -6.68
N VAL A 41 -8.05 1.67 -5.52
CA VAL A 41 -8.33 3.11 -5.35
C VAL A 41 -7.59 3.65 -4.15
N TRP A 42 -7.31 4.95 -4.19
CA TRP A 42 -6.60 5.66 -3.14
C TRP A 42 -7.42 6.84 -2.65
N SER A 43 -7.29 7.12 -1.36
CA SER A 43 -7.65 8.39 -0.75
C SER A 43 -6.37 9.10 -0.28
N SER A 44 -6.51 10.11 0.57
CA SER A 44 -5.37 10.71 1.30
C SER A 44 -4.83 9.81 2.42
N GLU A 45 -5.65 8.89 2.93
CA GLU A 45 -5.37 8.09 4.14
C GLU A 45 -5.16 6.62 3.85
N THR A 46 -5.88 6.08 2.84
CA THR A 46 -5.91 4.65 2.57
C THR A 46 -5.71 4.30 1.10
N GLU A 47 -5.14 3.13 0.89
CA GLU A 47 -5.24 2.38 -0.35
C GLU A 47 -6.19 1.21 -0.13
N LEU A 48 -7.18 1.11 -1.00
CA LEU A 48 -8.10 -0.02 -1.07
C LEU A 48 -7.79 -0.83 -2.31
N PHE A 49 -7.35 -2.07 -2.12
CA PHE A 49 -7.35 -3.07 -3.18
C PHE A 49 -8.44 -4.08 -2.89
N TYR A 50 -9.36 -4.27 -3.80
CA TYR A 50 -10.42 -5.23 -3.59
C TYR A 50 -10.71 -6.04 -4.82
N GLU A 51 -11.01 -7.31 -4.58
CA GLU A 51 -11.54 -8.24 -5.55
C GLU A 51 -12.96 -8.64 -5.14
N HIS A 52 -13.85 -8.66 -6.09
CA HIS A 52 -15.21 -9.10 -5.84
C HIS A 52 -15.79 -9.86 -7.02
N PRO A 53 -16.62 -10.90 -6.79
CA PRO A 53 -17.40 -11.52 -7.83
C PRO A 53 -18.40 -10.51 -8.40
N LEU A 54 -18.68 -10.57 -9.69
CA LEU A 54 -19.76 -9.80 -10.28
C LEU A 54 -21.08 -10.15 -9.60
N MET A 55 -21.94 -9.16 -9.39
CA MET A 55 -23.12 -9.30 -8.54
C MET A 55 -24.39 -9.51 -9.34
N VAL A 56 -25.30 -10.33 -8.81
CA VAL A 56 -26.64 -10.58 -9.36
C VAL A 56 -27.69 -10.18 -8.34
N ALA A 57 -28.73 -9.50 -8.79
CA ALA A 57 -29.83 -9.03 -7.97
C ALA A 57 -30.47 -10.15 -7.14
N GLY A 58 -30.75 -9.84 -5.88
CA GLY A 58 -31.39 -10.79 -4.96
C GLY A 58 -30.50 -11.93 -4.47
N ARG A 59 -29.30 -12.15 -5.03
CA ARG A 59 -28.37 -13.18 -4.60
C ARG A 59 -27.35 -12.62 -3.59
N LYS A 60 -26.97 -13.43 -2.62
CA LYS A 60 -25.85 -13.12 -1.75
C LYS A 60 -24.56 -13.27 -2.55
N SER A 61 -23.71 -12.27 -2.57
CA SER A 61 -22.42 -12.32 -3.22
C SER A 61 -21.51 -13.40 -2.62
N GLY A 62 -20.61 -13.95 -3.41
CA GLY A 62 -19.40 -14.59 -2.88
C GLY A 62 -18.62 -13.64 -1.97
N PRO A 63 -17.59 -14.14 -1.28
CA PRO A 63 -16.77 -13.26 -0.44
C PRO A 63 -16.04 -12.24 -1.32
N TRP A 64 -16.10 -10.99 -0.93
CA TRP A 64 -15.18 -9.97 -1.43
C TRP A 64 -13.86 -10.12 -0.69
N ALA A 65 -12.77 -9.80 -1.30
CA ALA A 65 -11.48 -9.66 -0.63
C ALA A 65 -11.09 -8.18 -0.68
N ILE A 66 -11.28 -7.45 0.44
CA ILE A 66 -10.99 -6.02 0.51
C ILE A 66 -9.76 -5.82 1.39
N HIS A 67 -8.65 -5.46 0.76
CA HIS A 67 -7.40 -5.13 1.43
C HIS A 67 -7.36 -3.63 1.71
N VAL A 68 -7.20 -3.28 2.97
CA VAL A 68 -7.14 -1.89 3.43
C VAL A 68 -5.74 -1.62 3.96
N THR A 69 -5.01 -0.77 3.25
CA THR A 69 -3.67 -0.32 3.61
C THR A 69 -3.74 1.11 4.10
N GLN A 70 -3.28 1.39 5.29
CA GLN A 70 -3.02 2.74 5.76
C GLN A 70 -1.78 3.29 5.03
N LEU A 71 -1.90 4.45 4.38
CA LEU A 71 -0.81 5.02 3.58
C LEU A 71 0.35 5.50 4.44
N GLU A 72 0.08 5.93 5.67
CA GLU A 72 1.13 6.21 6.63
C GLU A 72 1.85 4.92 7.05
N GLY A 73 3.01 4.69 6.48
CA GLY A 73 3.85 3.52 6.74
C GLY A 73 3.45 2.25 6.00
N PHE A 74 2.51 2.31 5.08
CA PHE A 74 2.06 1.19 4.22
C PHE A 74 1.72 -0.08 5.00
N ARG A 75 0.88 0.07 6.02
CA ARG A 75 0.54 -1.02 6.95
C ARG A 75 -0.92 -1.46 6.79
N PRO A 76 -1.20 -2.76 7.03
CA PRO A 76 -2.56 -3.24 7.03
C PRO A 76 -3.38 -2.64 8.18
N VAL A 77 -4.64 -2.32 7.93
CA VAL A 77 -5.59 -1.92 8.98
C VAL A 77 -6.00 -3.16 9.77
N ARG A 78 -5.68 -3.19 11.05
CA ARG A 78 -5.81 -4.40 11.90
C ARG A 78 -7.10 -4.48 12.69
N GLU A 79 -7.80 -3.36 12.83
CA GLU A 79 -9.00 -3.23 13.66
C GLU A 79 -9.97 -2.22 13.07
N GLY A 80 -11.19 -2.21 13.57
CA GLY A 80 -12.25 -1.33 13.10
C GLY A 80 -13.25 -2.04 12.21
N SER A 81 -14.26 -1.33 11.79
CA SER A 81 -15.33 -1.82 10.92
C SER A 81 -15.17 -1.32 9.49
N LEU A 82 -15.77 -2.05 8.56
CA LEU A 82 -15.87 -1.66 7.16
C LEU A 82 -17.32 -1.69 6.73
N THR A 83 -17.79 -0.59 6.15
CA THR A 83 -19.14 -0.46 5.62
C THR A 83 -19.09 -0.29 4.10
N LEU A 84 -19.78 -1.15 3.37
CA LEU A 84 -20.08 -0.97 1.96
C LEU A 84 -21.42 -0.25 1.82
N ARG A 85 -21.42 0.91 1.16
CA ARG A 85 -22.62 1.67 0.86
C ARG A 85 -22.80 1.75 -0.65
N PHE A 86 -23.84 1.09 -1.15
CA PHE A 86 -24.24 1.10 -2.56
C PHE A 86 -25.34 2.13 -2.74
N ARG A 87 -25.03 3.27 -3.33
CA ARG A 87 -25.96 4.38 -3.50
C ARG A 87 -26.51 4.41 -4.92
N ARG A 88 -27.81 4.52 -5.05
CA ARG A 88 -28.52 4.73 -6.31
C ARG A 88 -28.52 6.22 -6.71
N PRO A 89 -28.77 6.52 -8.01
CA PRO A 89 -28.94 7.90 -8.46
C PRO A 89 -30.06 8.67 -7.76
N ASP A 90 -31.14 7.97 -7.34
CA ASP A 90 -32.28 8.54 -6.60
C ASP A 90 -31.99 8.84 -5.12
N GLY A 91 -30.80 8.49 -4.64
CA GLY A 91 -30.34 8.71 -3.26
C GLY A 91 -30.60 7.53 -2.31
N ALA A 92 -31.37 6.52 -2.71
CA ALA A 92 -31.52 5.30 -1.91
C ALA A 92 -30.19 4.54 -1.83
N ALA A 93 -29.96 3.86 -0.71
CA ALA A 93 -28.71 3.13 -0.51
C ALA A 93 -28.94 1.77 0.18
N TYR A 94 -28.17 0.78 -0.27
CA TYR A 94 -28.00 -0.48 0.43
C TYR A 94 -26.69 -0.47 1.20
N VAL A 95 -26.71 -0.98 2.42
CA VAL A 95 -25.56 -0.95 3.32
C VAL A 95 -25.24 -2.36 3.78
N HIS A 96 -23.97 -2.69 3.80
CA HIS A 96 -23.45 -3.94 4.34
C HIS A 96 -22.26 -3.67 5.24
N ASN A 97 -22.31 -4.16 6.49
CA ASN A 97 -21.27 -3.91 7.50
C ASN A 97 -20.45 -5.17 7.75
N SER A 98 -19.18 -4.98 8.04
CA SER A 98 -18.25 -5.95 8.59
C SER A 98 -17.63 -5.33 9.84
N ASP A 99 -17.87 -5.94 11.01
CA ASP A 99 -17.51 -5.36 12.30
C ASP A 99 -15.99 -5.38 12.57
N ALA A 100 -15.27 -6.28 11.89
CA ALA A 100 -13.82 -6.41 12.01
C ALA A 100 -13.20 -7.03 10.75
N PRO A 101 -11.89 -6.82 10.51
CA PRO A 101 -11.19 -7.56 9.48
C PRO A 101 -11.11 -9.05 9.82
N SER A 102 -11.26 -9.90 8.82
CA SER A 102 -11.13 -11.36 8.96
C SER A 102 -9.68 -11.80 9.19
N ARG A 103 -8.73 -11.03 8.70
CA ARG A 103 -7.29 -11.08 8.92
C ARG A 103 -6.74 -9.65 8.90
N PRO A 104 -5.56 -9.39 9.49
CA PRO A 104 -4.96 -8.04 9.43
C PRO A 104 -5.01 -7.45 8.01
N GLY A 105 -5.70 -6.33 7.87
CA GLY A 105 -5.88 -5.62 6.60
C GLY A 105 -6.93 -6.18 5.65
N ILE A 106 -7.56 -7.32 5.94
CA ILE A 106 -8.46 -7.99 4.99
C ILE A 106 -9.85 -8.12 5.55
N PHE A 107 -10.82 -7.49 4.89
CA PHE A 107 -12.25 -7.65 5.15
C PHE A 107 -12.87 -8.55 4.08
N THR A 108 -13.81 -9.41 4.48
CA THR A 108 -14.44 -10.37 3.57
C THR A 108 -15.99 -10.28 3.59
N PRO A 109 -16.55 -9.10 3.27
CA PRO A 109 -17.99 -8.91 3.23
C PRO A 109 -18.64 -9.78 2.14
N ARG A 110 -19.93 -10.08 2.34
CA ARG A 110 -20.77 -10.79 1.36
C ARG A 110 -22.08 -10.02 1.19
N PRO A 111 -22.07 -8.91 0.48
CA PRO A 111 -23.25 -8.09 0.31
C PRO A 111 -24.34 -8.80 -0.48
N LYS A 112 -25.58 -8.40 -0.25
CA LYS A 112 -26.74 -8.79 -1.04
C LYS A 112 -27.49 -7.53 -1.43
N ILE A 113 -27.58 -7.27 -2.74
CA ILE A 113 -28.35 -6.16 -3.30
C ILE A 113 -29.61 -6.75 -3.95
N PRO A 114 -30.81 -6.32 -3.54
CA PRO A 114 -32.05 -6.94 -4.01
C PRO A 114 -32.42 -6.58 -5.45
N GLU A 115 -31.88 -5.49 -5.99
CA GLU A 115 -32.27 -4.92 -7.28
C GLU A 115 -31.08 -4.86 -8.23
N ALA A 116 -31.35 -5.03 -9.53
CA ALA A 116 -30.37 -4.83 -10.57
C ALA A 116 -30.18 -3.32 -10.87
N GLY A 117 -29.03 -2.98 -11.39
CA GLY A 117 -28.71 -1.60 -11.76
C GLY A 117 -27.26 -1.23 -11.47
N THR A 118 -26.92 0.04 -11.71
CA THR A 118 -25.63 0.61 -11.41
C THR A 118 -25.71 1.40 -10.12
N PHE A 119 -24.77 1.15 -9.21
CA PHE A 119 -24.68 1.75 -7.88
C PHE A 119 -23.33 2.42 -7.71
N ARG A 120 -23.32 3.62 -7.14
CA ARG A 120 -22.11 4.28 -6.70
C ARG A 120 -21.69 3.64 -5.37
N LEU A 121 -20.52 3.00 -5.35
CA LEU A 121 -19.99 2.34 -4.16
C LEU A 121 -19.09 3.29 -3.36
N PHE A 122 -19.37 3.33 -2.06
CA PHE A 122 -18.50 3.94 -1.06
C PHE A 122 -18.06 2.87 -0.08
N VAL A 123 -16.78 2.85 0.22
CA VAL A 123 -16.19 2.04 1.28
C VAL A 123 -15.86 2.98 2.44
N ILE A 124 -16.43 2.70 3.58
CA ILE A 124 -16.23 3.48 4.80
C ILE A 124 -15.47 2.59 5.78
N VAL A 125 -14.31 3.03 6.19
CA VAL A 125 -13.48 2.37 7.21
C VAL A 125 -13.57 3.22 8.47
N ASP A 126 -13.91 2.58 9.59
CA ASP A 126 -14.04 3.25 10.89
C ASP A 126 -13.30 2.44 11.96
N GLY A 127 -12.14 2.92 12.35
CA GLY A 127 -11.27 2.30 13.33
C GLY A 127 -10.29 3.29 13.97
N ALA A 128 -9.60 2.84 15.00
CA ALA A 128 -8.63 3.67 15.71
C ALA A 128 -7.38 4.00 14.87
N GLN A 129 -7.00 3.11 13.93
CA GLN A 129 -5.87 3.32 13.03
C GLN A 129 -6.18 4.34 11.94
N VAL A 130 -7.40 4.28 11.38
CA VAL A 130 -7.82 5.12 10.27
C VAL A 130 -9.34 5.26 10.26
N GLN A 131 -9.82 6.45 9.91
CA GLN A 131 -11.21 6.73 9.62
C GLN A 131 -11.26 7.36 8.23
N ASP A 132 -11.89 6.67 7.29
CA ASP A 132 -11.88 7.10 5.90
C ASP A 132 -13.18 6.74 5.18
N THR A 133 -13.53 7.54 4.18
CA THR A 133 -14.65 7.27 3.28
C THR A 133 -14.17 7.42 1.84
N VAL A 134 -14.03 6.30 1.17
CA VAL A 134 -13.50 6.24 -0.18
C VAL A 134 -14.64 6.02 -1.17
N GLU A 135 -14.79 6.93 -2.12
CA GLU A 135 -15.64 6.71 -3.28
C GLU A 135 -14.89 5.82 -4.28
N VAL A 136 -15.40 4.62 -4.48
CA VAL A 136 -14.71 3.59 -5.25
C VAL A 136 -15.07 3.66 -6.74
N GLY A 137 -16.28 4.09 -7.03
CA GLY A 137 -16.81 4.15 -8.39
C GLY A 137 -18.12 3.40 -8.55
N ASP A 138 -18.44 3.05 -9.76
CA ASP A 138 -19.71 2.40 -10.09
C ASP A 138 -19.56 0.88 -10.07
N VAL A 139 -20.53 0.21 -9.43
CA VAL A 139 -20.67 -1.24 -9.41
C VAL A 139 -21.98 -1.64 -10.05
N THR A 140 -21.92 -2.57 -11.00
CA THR A 140 -23.10 -3.10 -11.69
C THR A 140 -23.60 -4.35 -11.00
N VAL A 141 -24.88 -4.38 -10.69
CA VAL A 141 -25.61 -5.54 -10.24
C VAL A 141 -26.49 -6.02 -11.40
N TYR A 142 -26.22 -7.20 -11.90
CA TYR A 142 -26.90 -7.79 -13.07
C TYR A 142 -28.25 -8.39 -12.66
N GLU A 143 -29.20 -8.44 -13.60
CA GLU A 143 -30.52 -8.99 -13.33
C GLU A 143 -30.45 -10.52 -13.17
N SER A 144 -29.68 -11.17 -14.03
CA SER A 144 -29.51 -12.62 -14.00
C SER A 144 -28.06 -13.04 -14.23
N PRO A 145 -27.68 -14.28 -13.90
CA PRO A 145 -26.32 -14.78 -14.17
C PRO A 145 -25.94 -14.82 -15.65
N SER A 146 -26.93 -14.89 -16.56
CA SER A 146 -26.71 -14.90 -18.00
C SER A 146 -26.30 -13.52 -18.54
N ASP A 147 -26.58 -12.45 -17.80
CA ASP A 147 -26.25 -11.08 -18.19
C ASP A 147 -24.85 -10.69 -17.76
N VAL A 148 -24.19 -11.52 -16.95
CA VAL A 148 -22.82 -11.29 -16.46
C VAL A 148 -21.85 -11.51 -17.62
N PRO A 149 -21.00 -10.51 -17.93
CA PRO A 149 -20.02 -10.63 -19.00
C PRO A 149 -18.98 -11.72 -18.72
N THR A 150 -18.56 -12.41 -19.76
CA THR A 150 -17.43 -13.32 -19.69
C THR A 150 -16.15 -12.48 -19.61
N PRO A 151 -15.21 -12.77 -18.69
CA PRO A 151 -13.96 -12.06 -18.60
C PRO A 151 -13.16 -12.21 -19.90
N ASP A 152 -12.54 -11.13 -20.33
CA ASP A 152 -11.47 -11.22 -21.33
C ASP A 152 -10.26 -11.90 -20.67
N GLU A 153 -9.82 -13.03 -21.18
CA GLU A 153 -8.58 -13.71 -20.73
C GLU A 153 -7.36 -12.95 -21.25
N SER A 154 -7.19 -11.70 -20.88
CA SER A 154 -6.04 -10.92 -21.32
C SER A 154 -5.09 -10.63 -20.19
N ALA A 155 -3.84 -11.03 -20.43
CA ALA A 155 -2.59 -10.73 -19.74
C ALA A 155 -2.30 -11.56 -18.48
N ALA A 156 -1.15 -12.25 -18.56
CA ALA A 156 -0.47 -12.77 -17.37
C ALA A 156 -0.08 -11.59 -16.47
N GLU A 157 -0.88 -11.33 -15.44
CA GLU A 157 -0.56 -10.33 -14.45
C GLU A 157 0.61 -10.80 -13.60
N ILE A 158 1.57 -9.90 -13.38
CA ILE A 158 2.61 -10.12 -12.38
C ILE A 158 1.89 -10.05 -11.03
N SER A 159 1.66 -11.20 -10.41
CA SER A 159 1.00 -11.28 -9.12
C SER A 159 2.00 -10.93 -8.00
N TYR A 160 1.75 -9.82 -7.30
CA TYR A 160 2.44 -9.46 -6.07
C TYR A 160 1.40 -9.15 -5.00
N LEU A 161 1.17 -10.11 -4.11
CA LEU A 161 0.08 -10.06 -3.15
C LEU A 161 0.22 -8.88 -2.17
N LYS A 162 -0.89 -8.32 -1.74
CA LYS A 162 -0.90 -7.20 -0.78
C LYS A 162 -0.23 -7.55 0.54
N GLU A 163 -0.41 -8.75 1.03
CA GLU A 163 0.25 -9.25 2.23
C GLU A 163 1.78 -9.22 2.10
N GLN A 164 2.32 -9.55 0.94
CA GLN A 164 3.75 -9.46 0.65
C GLN A 164 4.23 -8.00 0.58
N GLN A 165 3.39 -7.09 0.06
CA GLN A 165 3.68 -5.67 0.03
C GLN A 165 3.77 -5.09 1.45
N TRP A 166 2.88 -5.49 2.35
CA TRP A 166 2.91 -5.04 3.75
C TRP A 166 4.15 -5.52 4.50
N ASP A 167 4.61 -6.75 4.24
CA ASP A 167 5.83 -7.31 4.86
C ASP A 167 7.09 -6.59 4.38
N ALA A 168 7.10 -6.15 3.13
CA ALA A 168 8.23 -5.43 2.52
C ALA A 168 8.15 -3.90 2.70
N SER A 169 7.11 -3.37 3.35
CA SER A 169 6.81 -1.92 3.41
C SER A 169 6.81 -1.29 2.01
N PHE A 170 6.25 -2.00 1.04
CA PHE A 170 6.20 -1.59 -0.35
C PHE A 170 4.90 -0.84 -0.62
N GLY A 171 5.02 0.43 -1.03
CA GLY A 171 3.89 1.26 -1.42
C GLY A 171 3.76 1.37 -2.94
N ILE A 172 2.52 1.48 -3.40
CA ILE A 172 2.20 1.80 -4.79
C ILE A 172 1.40 3.10 -4.84
N ALA A 173 1.44 3.79 -5.96
CA ALA A 173 0.67 4.99 -6.21
C ALA A 173 0.29 5.07 -7.68
N GLU A 174 -0.75 5.81 -7.97
CA GLU A 174 -1.16 6.10 -9.34
C GLU A 174 -0.09 6.91 -10.07
N ALA A 175 0.24 6.50 -11.30
CA ALA A 175 1.18 7.24 -12.14
C ALA A 175 0.53 8.54 -12.64
N GLN A 176 1.21 9.66 -12.41
CA GLN A 176 0.74 10.96 -12.84
C GLN A 176 1.63 11.52 -13.94
N GLU A 177 1.02 12.09 -14.97
CA GLU A 177 1.73 12.83 -15.99
C GLU A 177 2.16 14.20 -15.43
N ARG A 178 3.45 14.49 -15.48
CA ARG A 178 4.00 15.79 -15.05
C ARG A 178 5.10 16.26 -15.97
N SER A 179 5.22 17.56 -16.11
CA SER A 179 6.34 18.17 -16.83
C SER A 179 7.61 18.09 -15.97
N ILE A 180 8.65 17.47 -16.51
CA ILE A 180 9.96 17.38 -15.86
C ILE A 180 10.89 18.34 -16.59
N GLN A 181 11.40 19.36 -15.87
CA GLN A 181 12.42 20.23 -16.40
C GLN A 181 13.75 19.48 -16.51
N ARG A 182 14.36 19.58 -17.68
CA ARG A 182 15.69 19.01 -17.85
C ARG A 182 16.69 19.83 -17.04
N SER A 183 17.39 19.21 -16.12
CA SER A 183 18.48 19.81 -15.35
C SER A 183 19.82 19.19 -15.76
N ILE A 184 20.86 19.98 -15.67
CA ILE A 184 22.24 19.54 -15.79
C ILE A 184 22.95 19.86 -14.48
N GLU A 185 23.78 18.97 -14.02
CA GLU A 185 24.64 19.20 -12.88
C GLU A 185 25.93 19.90 -13.38
N ALA A 186 26.22 21.04 -12.80
CA ALA A 186 27.43 21.81 -13.13
C ALA A 186 28.17 22.17 -11.84
N PRO A 187 29.43 21.79 -11.67
CA PRO A 187 30.25 22.22 -10.56
C PRO A 187 30.54 23.73 -10.69
N GLY A 188 30.53 24.43 -9.56
CA GLY A 188 30.82 25.85 -9.51
C GLY A 188 31.46 26.24 -8.19
N THR A 189 32.21 27.34 -8.21
CA THR A 189 32.77 27.95 -7.02
C THR A 189 32.07 29.28 -6.77
N ILE A 190 31.72 29.54 -5.52
CA ILE A 190 31.15 30.84 -5.13
C ILE A 190 32.30 31.80 -4.88
N GLU A 191 32.37 32.87 -5.67
CA GLU A 191 33.36 33.92 -5.53
C GLU A 191 32.67 35.25 -5.28
N PRO A 192 33.31 36.16 -4.52
CA PRO A 192 32.80 37.53 -4.39
C PRO A 192 32.73 38.24 -5.74
N VAL A 193 31.74 39.09 -5.92
CA VAL A 193 31.62 39.91 -7.11
C VAL A 193 32.88 40.82 -7.25
N ALA A 194 33.38 40.97 -8.47
CA ALA A 194 34.54 41.81 -8.74
C ALA A 194 34.37 43.20 -8.13
N GLY A 195 35.36 43.66 -7.38
CA GLY A 195 35.34 44.94 -6.66
C GLY A 195 34.62 44.94 -5.30
N GLN A 196 34.04 43.83 -4.90
CA GLN A 196 33.36 43.74 -3.59
C GLN A 196 34.16 42.95 -2.53
N HIS A 197 35.42 42.65 -2.81
CA HIS A 197 36.35 42.14 -1.82
C HIS A 197 37.70 42.82 -1.93
N ALA A 198 38.36 42.96 -0.81
CA ALA A 198 39.71 43.52 -0.77
C ALA A 198 40.60 42.65 0.14
N LYS A 199 41.80 42.43 -0.29
CA LYS A 199 42.84 41.79 0.51
C LYS A 199 43.80 42.89 1.02
N VAL A 200 43.80 43.07 2.34
CA VAL A 200 44.72 44.00 3.00
C VAL A 200 45.94 43.22 3.46
N SER A 201 47.12 43.62 2.96
CA SER A 201 48.39 43.01 3.34
C SER A 201 49.20 43.97 4.23
N ALA A 202 49.92 43.42 5.18
CA ALA A 202 50.79 44.18 6.05
C ALA A 202 51.90 44.87 5.19
N PRO A 203 52.13 46.18 5.36
CA PRO A 203 53.14 46.90 4.57
C PRO A 203 54.58 46.59 5.04
N VAL A 204 54.77 46.05 6.23
CA VAL A 204 56.08 45.74 6.80
C VAL A 204 55.99 44.42 7.60
N SER A 205 57.11 43.75 7.77
CA SER A 205 57.20 42.58 8.65
C SER A 205 57.13 43.00 10.12
N GLY A 206 56.39 42.27 10.93
CA GLY A 206 56.24 42.57 12.34
C GLY A 206 55.46 41.53 13.08
N LEU A 207 55.25 41.72 14.38
CA LEU A 207 54.47 40.89 15.25
C LEU A 207 53.10 41.55 15.55
N THR A 208 52.07 40.81 15.51
CA THR A 208 50.77 41.25 16.05
C THR A 208 50.80 41.12 17.56
N PRO A 209 50.72 42.24 18.32
CA PRO A 209 50.78 42.15 19.80
C PRO A 209 49.57 41.43 20.31
N ALA A 210 49.79 40.42 21.15
CA ALA A 210 48.73 39.67 21.85
C ALA A 210 48.16 40.49 23.04
N GLN A 211 47.70 41.73 22.79
CA GLN A 211 47.08 42.54 23.85
C GLN A 211 45.58 42.34 23.86
N ALA A 212 45.05 41.87 24.99
CA ALA A 212 43.67 41.50 25.25
C ALA A 212 42.65 42.64 25.23
N ASN A 213 43.04 43.88 24.90
CA ASN A 213 42.18 45.06 24.99
C ASN A 213 41.99 45.82 23.66
N LEU A 214 42.39 45.24 22.55
CA LEU A 214 42.13 45.82 21.24
C LEU A 214 40.92 45.15 20.66
N ASP A 215 39.87 45.93 20.41
CA ASP A 215 38.64 45.51 19.77
C ASP A 215 38.91 45.25 18.26
N MET A 216 39.62 44.17 17.99
CA MET A 216 39.92 43.72 16.63
C MET A 216 38.82 42.82 16.15
N PRO A 217 38.28 43.02 14.94
CA PRO A 217 37.23 42.20 14.41
C PRO A 217 37.71 40.75 14.18
N ALA A 218 36.86 39.81 14.53
CA ALA A 218 37.06 38.39 14.28
C ALA A 218 36.54 38.00 12.86
N PRO A 219 36.99 36.87 12.33
CA PRO A 219 36.42 36.33 11.09
C PRO A 219 34.89 36.16 11.19
N GLY A 220 34.16 36.81 10.26
CA GLY A 220 32.70 36.85 10.23
C GLY A 220 32.10 38.15 10.77
N ASP A 221 32.87 39.02 11.41
CA ASP A 221 32.38 40.30 11.91
C ASP A 221 32.17 41.32 10.77
N ARG A 222 31.21 42.20 11.01
CA ARG A 222 30.99 43.36 10.14
C ARG A 222 31.97 44.47 10.55
N VAL A 223 32.66 45.06 9.53
CA VAL A 223 33.58 46.16 9.73
C VAL A 223 33.06 47.42 9.07
N GLN A 224 33.47 48.56 9.57
CA GLN A 224 33.11 49.88 9.07
C GLN A 224 34.30 50.55 8.41
N GLU A 225 34.05 51.56 7.56
CA GLU A 225 35.08 52.38 6.98
C GLU A 225 35.91 53.10 8.07
N GLY A 226 37.23 53.00 8.02
CA GLY A 226 38.11 53.55 9.03
C GLY A 226 38.33 52.72 10.28
N GLN A 227 37.66 51.55 10.41
CA GLN A 227 37.86 50.65 11.53
C GLN A 227 39.24 49.98 11.48
N THR A 228 39.93 49.91 12.64
CA THR A 228 41.20 49.19 12.76
C THR A 228 40.98 47.70 12.63
N LEU A 229 41.55 47.05 11.62
CA LEU A 229 41.45 45.60 11.40
C LEU A 229 42.53 44.81 12.14
N GLY A 230 43.65 45.46 12.42
CA GLY A 230 44.79 44.87 13.13
C GLY A 230 45.86 45.88 13.42
N ILE A 231 46.70 45.59 14.39
CA ILE A 231 47.89 46.40 14.75
C ILE A 231 49.12 45.55 14.55
N LEU A 232 50.12 46.14 13.95
CA LEU A 232 51.41 45.51 13.66
C LEU A 232 52.54 46.28 14.37
N SER A 233 53.31 45.60 15.15
CA SER A 233 54.59 46.14 15.69
C SER A 233 55.72 45.70 14.77
N PRO A 234 56.38 46.64 14.06
CA PRO A 234 57.50 46.28 13.20
C PRO A 234 58.62 45.59 14.02
N SER A 235 59.13 44.48 13.52
CA SER A 235 60.33 43.87 14.05
C SER A 235 61.51 44.79 13.61
N GLY A 236 62.09 45.53 14.53
CA GLY A 236 63.26 46.32 14.29
C GLY A 236 64.38 45.48 13.71
N GLY A 237 64.97 45.95 12.66
CA GLY A 237 66.21 45.43 12.07
C GLY A 237 67.40 45.71 12.99
#